data_c8574f19881782c9ca4e0e2652c22b29
#
_entry.id   c8574f19881782c9ca4e0e2652c22b29
#
_cell.length_a   1.000
_cell.length_b   1.000
_cell.length_c   1.000
_cell.angle_alpha   90.00
_cell.angle_beta   90.00
_cell.angle_gamma   90.00
#
_symmetry.space_group_name_H-M   'P 1'
#
loop_
_entity.id
_entity.type
_entity.pdbx_description
1 polymer ?
#
loop_
_entity_poly.entity_id
_entity_poly.type
_entity_poly.pdbx_seq_one_letter_code
_entity_poly.pdbx_strand_id
1 'polypeptide(L)' 'PQMDPAEIAALEGEQADLSRLLEDPAIYQRDAQAAQKAAERLAAIDDELMQCLERWEALESRAG' A
#
# COMPACT_ATOMS: atom_id res chain seq x y z
N PRO A 1 8.68 16.69 2.16
CA PRO A 1 9.56 15.53 2.15
C PRO A 1 9.08 14.47 1.18
N GLN A 2 10.00 14.01 0.41
CA GLN A 2 9.72 12.99 -0.60
C GLN A 2 10.03 11.62 -0.03
N MET A 3 9.24 10.63 -0.44
CA MET A 3 9.53 9.26 -0.08
C MET A 3 10.74 8.76 -0.85
N ASP A 4 11.64 8.09 -0.14
CA ASP A 4 12.75 7.40 -0.80
C ASP A 4 12.26 6.25 -1.65
N PRO A 5 12.96 5.94 -2.76
CA PRO A 5 12.63 4.73 -3.51
C PRO A 5 12.62 3.46 -2.66
N ALA A 6 13.47 3.42 -1.62
CA ALA A 6 13.48 2.28 -0.71
C ALA A 6 12.19 2.18 0.10
N GLU A 7 11.62 3.31 0.49
CA GLU A 7 10.34 3.32 1.21
C GLU A 7 9.19 2.87 0.31
N ILE A 8 9.20 3.32 -0.94
CA ILE A 8 8.20 2.90 -1.90
C ILE A 8 8.28 1.40 -2.13
N ALA A 9 9.48 0.87 -2.29
CA ALA A 9 9.69 -0.56 -2.48
C ALA A 9 9.20 -1.35 -1.26
N ALA A 10 9.45 -0.83 -0.05
CA ALA A 10 8.99 -1.47 1.17
C ALA A 10 7.47 -1.50 1.26
N LEU A 11 6.81 -0.41 0.88
CA LEU A 11 5.36 -0.35 0.86
C LEU A 11 4.77 -1.30 -0.17
N GLU A 12 5.39 -1.39 -1.35
CA GLU A 12 4.96 -2.31 -2.39
C GLU A 12 5.13 -3.77 -1.95
N GLY A 13 6.21 -4.06 -1.23
CA GLY A 13 6.43 -5.39 -0.66
C GLY A 13 5.37 -5.74 0.37
N GLU A 14 5.06 -4.81 1.24
CA GLU A 14 4.00 -5.00 2.24
C GLU A 14 2.65 -5.18 1.56
N GLN A 15 2.38 -4.40 0.53
CA GLN A 15 1.15 -4.50 -0.25
C GLN A 15 0.98 -5.90 -0.84
N ALA A 16 2.06 -6.44 -1.42
CA ALA A 16 2.02 -7.77 -2.00
C ALA A 16 1.76 -8.84 -0.95
N ASP A 17 2.40 -8.71 0.21
CA ASP A 17 2.23 -9.68 1.30
C ASP A 17 0.80 -9.66 1.85
N LEU A 18 0.24 -8.47 2.04
CA LEU A 18 -1.12 -8.31 2.53
C LEU A 18 -2.14 -8.84 1.51
N SER A 19 -1.88 -8.61 0.23
CA SER A 19 -2.75 -9.11 -0.83
C SER A 19 -2.78 -10.63 -0.84
N ARG A 20 -1.62 -11.27 -0.65
CA ARG A 20 -1.55 -12.73 -0.55
C ARG A 20 -2.33 -13.25 0.65
N LEU A 21 -2.17 -12.58 1.78
CA LEU A 21 -2.88 -12.96 2.99
C LEU A 21 -4.40 -12.93 2.76
N LEU A 22 -4.88 -11.88 2.09
CA LEU A 22 -6.30 -11.70 1.84
C LEU A 22 -6.85 -12.61 0.75
N GLU A 23 -5.98 -13.18 -0.08
CA GLU A 23 -6.40 -14.15 -1.09
C GLU A 23 -6.76 -15.50 -0.49
N ASP A 24 -6.23 -15.81 0.70
CA ASP A 24 -6.50 -17.08 1.36
C ASP A 24 -7.86 -17.00 2.05
N PRO A 25 -8.88 -17.75 1.56
CA PRO A 25 -10.20 -17.69 2.17
C PRO A 25 -10.22 -18.19 3.61
N ALA A 26 -9.22 -18.98 4.02
CA ALA A 26 -9.16 -19.52 5.36
C ALA A 26 -8.91 -18.42 6.40
N ILE A 27 -8.27 -17.30 6.02
CA ILE A 27 -7.98 -16.22 6.98
C ILE A 27 -9.26 -15.60 7.51
N TYR A 28 -10.31 -15.52 6.68
CA TYR A 28 -11.58 -14.92 7.09
C TYR A 28 -12.31 -15.77 8.13
N GLN A 29 -12.04 -17.06 8.14
CA GLN A 29 -12.65 -17.97 9.11
C GLN A 29 -11.78 -18.13 10.36
N ARG A 30 -10.46 -18.16 10.18
CA ARG A 30 -9.54 -18.38 11.28
C ARG A 30 -9.34 -17.13 12.13
N ASP A 31 -9.26 -15.98 11.49
CA ASP A 31 -9.00 -14.73 12.19
C ASP A 31 -9.56 -13.57 11.38
N ALA A 32 -10.85 -13.30 11.58
CA ALA A 32 -11.53 -12.23 10.86
C ALA A 32 -10.96 -10.86 11.18
N GLN A 33 -10.47 -10.66 12.41
CA GLN A 33 -9.85 -9.40 12.80
C GLN A 33 -8.55 -9.16 12.06
N ALA A 34 -7.75 -10.20 11.91
CA ALA A 34 -6.49 -10.07 11.15
C ALA A 34 -6.77 -9.73 9.69
N ALA A 35 -7.80 -10.35 9.11
CA ALA A 35 -8.21 -10.05 7.74
C ALA A 35 -8.66 -8.59 7.62
N GLN A 36 -9.44 -8.11 8.59
CA GLN A 36 -9.92 -6.74 8.58
C GLN A 36 -8.76 -5.74 8.70
N LYS A 37 -7.83 -6.00 9.62
CA LYS A 37 -6.65 -5.14 9.79
C LYS A 37 -5.77 -5.13 8.55
N ALA A 38 -5.60 -6.30 7.92
CA ALA A 38 -4.83 -6.40 6.70
C ALA A 38 -5.47 -5.58 5.58
N ALA A 39 -6.79 -5.64 5.44
CA ALA A 39 -7.51 -4.86 4.45
C ALA A 39 -7.39 -3.35 4.71
N GLU A 40 -7.50 -2.95 5.97
CA GLU A 40 -7.35 -1.54 6.34
C GLU A 40 -5.93 -1.04 6.04
N ARG A 41 -4.93 -1.85 6.38
CA ARG A 41 -3.54 -1.49 6.11
C ARG A 41 -3.27 -1.40 4.62
N LEU A 42 -3.82 -2.33 3.84
CA LEU A 42 -3.68 -2.34 2.40
C LEU A 42 -4.27 -1.06 1.78
N ALA A 43 -5.44 -0.65 2.25
CA ALA A 43 -6.07 0.58 1.79
C ALA A 43 -5.22 1.80 2.13
N ALA A 44 -4.61 1.82 3.32
CA ALA A 44 -3.72 2.92 3.72
C ALA A 44 -2.47 2.98 2.85
N ILE A 45 -1.90 1.82 2.52
CA ILE A 45 -0.72 1.76 1.64
C ILE A 45 -1.07 2.26 0.25
N ASP A 46 -2.19 1.83 -0.29
CA ASP A 46 -2.65 2.28 -1.60
C ASP A 46 -2.81 3.80 -1.63
N ASP A 47 -3.36 4.36 -0.56
CA ASP A 47 -3.54 5.80 -0.44
C ASP A 47 -2.20 6.55 -0.37
N GLU A 48 -1.25 6.02 0.40
CA GLU A 48 0.09 6.61 0.50
C GLU A 48 0.81 6.58 -0.85
N LEU A 49 0.71 5.46 -1.56
CA LEU A 49 1.33 5.34 -2.88
C LEU A 49 0.68 6.29 -3.88
N MET A 50 -0.62 6.44 -3.82
CA MET A 50 -1.35 7.36 -4.69
C MET A 50 -0.92 8.81 -4.44
N GLN A 51 -0.79 9.20 -3.18
CA GLN A 51 -0.33 10.54 -2.83
C GLN A 51 1.09 10.79 -3.32
N CYS A 52 1.94 9.78 -3.22
CA CYS A 52 3.31 9.88 -3.71
C CYS A 52 3.33 10.11 -5.23
N LEU A 53 2.50 9.38 -5.94
CA LEU A 53 2.39 9.51 -7.40
C LEU A 53 1.86 10.90 -7.80
N GLU A 54 0.87 11.40 -7.08
CA GLU A 54 0.32 12.72 -7.32
C GLU A 54 1.37 13.81 -7.14
N ARG A 55 2.21 13.68 -6.11
CA ARG A 55 3.31 14.63 -5.88
C ARG A 55 4.32 14.58 -7.02
N TRP A 56 4.63 13.39 -7.47
CA TRP A 56 5.54 13.19 -8.58
C TRP A 56 5.04 13.89 -9.84
N GLU A 57 3.77 13.69 -10.16
CA GLU A 57 3.15 14.30 -11.32
C GLU A 57 3.14 15.82 -11.22
N ALA A 58 2.85 16.34 -10.03
CA ALA A 58 2.86 17.78 -9.79
C ALA A 58 4.24 18.38 -9.99
N LEU A 59 5.29 17.68 -9.53
CA LEU A 59 6.66 18.14 -9.69
C LEU A 59 7.08 18.10 -11.16
N GLU A 60 6.71 17.07 -11.87
CA GLU A 60 7.02 16.97 -13.30
C GLU A 60 6.32 18.06 -14.09
N SER A 61 5.09 18.38 -13.78
CA SER A 61 4.37 19.46 -14.42
C SER A 61 5.07 20.80 -14.22
N ARG A 62 5.60 21.04 -13.03
CA ARG A 62 6.33 22.28 -12.75
C ARG A 62 7.67 22.33 -13.45
N ALA A 63 8.31 21.18 -13.58
CA ALA A 63 9.63 21.11 -14.20
C ALA A 63 9.56 21.31 -15.70
N GLY A 64 8.43 20.96 -16.29
CA GLY A 64 8.21 21.17 -17.71
C GLY A 64 7.93 22.63 -18.00
#